data_52934811649b03465529dde11f2d3803
#
_entry.id   52934811649b03465529dde11f2d3803
#
_cell.length_a   1.000
_cell.length_b   1.000
_cell.length_c   1.000
_cell.angle_alpha   90.00
_cell.angle_beta   90.00
_cell.angle_gamma   90.00
#
_symmetry.space_group_name_H-M   'P 1'
#
loop_
_entity.id
_entity.type
_entity.pdbx_description
1 polymer ?
#
loop_
_entity_poly.entity_id
_entity_poly.type
_entity_poly.pdbx_seq_one_letter_code
_entity_poly.pdbx_strand_id
1 'polypeptide(L)'
;LPFYYNLTFLFLTEQQHGIGLAASTANWAMSLGQIAEVLIMILLLPSIRKLGMRTTIFLGILAWPVRYAIFAIGQPVWLVIASQSLHGLCYAFFFVGGMIAVERLSPVDIRSSAQSLLVFATNGIGMLVGHFVSGRVHEFFKLEDGGHTWAKIFLVPIAVTVIASIAFILMFSEKRYQEDSAAIQQTTDATT
;
A
#
# COMPACT_ATOMS: atom_id res chain seq x y z
N LEU A 1 -4.13 -0.47 3.64
CA LEU A 1 -4.90 0.76 3.38
C LEU A 1 -5.74 1.22 4.60
N PRO A 2 -6.62 0.40 5.24
CA PRO A 2 -7.53 0.89 6.27
C PRO A 2 -6.86 1.58 7.47
N PHE A 3 -5.73 1.06 7.96
CA PHE A 3 -4.95 1.74 9.00
C PHE A 3 -4.55 3.16 8.60
N TYR A 4 -4.20 3.36 7.34
CA TYR A 4 -3.89 4.68 6.82
C TYR A 4 -5.13 5.58 6.79
N TYR A 5 -6.20 5.14 6.16
CA TYR A 5 -7.39 5.98 6.00
C TYR A 5 -8.09 6.30 7.34
N ASN A 6 -8.15 5.32 8.24
CA ASN A 6 -8.87 5.50 9.51
C ASN A 6 -8.04 6.24 10.55
N LEU A 7 -6.73 6.00 10.61
CA LEU A 7 -5.94 6.34 11.79
C LEU A 7 -4.90 7.44 11.53
N THR A 8 -4.48 7.68 10.28
CA THR A 8 -3.42 8.67 10.03
C THR A 8 -3.84 10.07 10.41
N PHE A 9 -5.06 10.50 10.06
CA PHE A 9 -5.54 11.83 10.43
C PHE A 9 -5.65 11.99 11.95
N LEU A 10 -6.18 11.00 12.64
CA LEU A 10 -6.28 10.99 14.10
C LEU A 10 -4.88 11.08 14.74
N PHE A 11 -3.94 10.26 14.29
CA PHE A 11 -2.56 10.30 14.75
C PHE A 11 -1.89 11.67 14.54
N LEU A 12 -2.11 12.28 13.38
CA LEU A 12 -1.52 13.59 13.07
C LEU A 12 -2.11 14.71 13.92
N THR A 13 -3.37 14.62 14.34
CA THR A 13 -4.09 15.70 15.05
C THR A 13 -4.18 15.52 16.55
N GLU A 14 -4.01 14.31 17.08
CA GLU A 14 -4.07 14.07 18.52
C GLU A 14 -2.95 14.82 19.26
N GLN A 15 -3.34 15.69 20.22
CA GLN A 15 -2.45 16.68 20.84
C GLN A 15 -1.51 16.08 21.88
N GLN A 16 -1.95 15.09 22.64
CA GLN A 16 -1.19 14.58 23.79
C GLN A 16 -0.25 13.43 23.42
N HIS A 17 -0.71 12.49 22.61
CA HIS A 17 0.00 11.25 22.30
C HIS A 17 0.29 11.07 20.81
N GLY A 18 -0.30 11.92 19.94
CA GLY A 18 -0.04 11.96 18.51
C GLY A 18 1.02 13.01 18.13
N ILE A 19 0.90 13.51 16.90
CA ILE A 19 1.82 14.54 16.37
C ILE A 19 1.39 15.95 16.79
N GLY A 20 0.10 16.19 17.08
CA GLY A 20 -0.42 17.47 17.53
C GLY A 20 -0.55 18.55 16.45
N LEU A 21 -0.68 18.19 15.19
CA LEU A 21 -0.85 19.15 14.10
C LEU A 21 -2.27 19.75 14.11
N ALA A 22 -2.37 21.01 13.67
CA ALA A 22 -3.68 21.58 13.32
C ALA A 22 -4.32 20.76 12.18
N ALA A 23 -5.65 20.63 12.18
CA ALA A 23 -6.39 19.84 11.19
C ALA A 23 -6.11 20.26 9.74
N SER A 24 -5.94 21.56 9.49
CA SER A 24 -5.57 22.08 8.17
C SER A 24 -4.18 21.57 7.73
N THR A 25 -3.20 21.59 8.63
CA THR A 25 -1.83 21.10 8.36
C THR A 25 -1.83 19.58 8.15
N ALA A 26 -2.60 18.82 8.93
CA ALA A 26 -2.74 17.38 8.77
C ALA A 26 -3.35 17.03 7.40
N ASN A 27 -4.38 17.75 6.95
CA ASN A 27 -4.98 17.58 5.63
C ASN A 27 -3.96 17.88 4.50
N TRP A 28 -3.18 18.95 4.62
CA TRP A 28 -2.12 19.24 3.66
C TRP A 28 -1.04 18.15 3.64
N ALA A 29 -0.63 17.66 4.81
CA ALA A 29 0.32 16.55 4.91
C ALA A 29 -0.21 15.29 4.18
N MET A 30 -1.50 14.93 4.38
CA MET A 30 -2.10 13.79 3.69
C MET A 30 -2.22 14.02 2.17
N SER A 31 -2.46 15.26 1.73
CA SER A 31 -2.50 15.61 0.30
C SER A 31 -1.16 15.40 -0.41
N LEU A 32 -0.02 15.48 0.32
CA LEU A 32 1.30 15.12 -0.25
C LEU A 32 1.33 13.67 -0.75
N GLY A 33 0.64 12.76 -0.07
CA GLY A 33 0.52 11.37 -0.51
C GLY A 33 -0.17 11.24 -1.87
N GLN A 34 -1.24 11.99 -2.09
CA GLN A 34 -2.00 12.01 -3.36
C GLN A 34 -1.21 12.68 -4.49
N ILE A 35 -0.50 13.77 -4.19
CA ILE A 35 0.40 14.41 -5.16
C ILE A 35 1.52 13.44 -5.57
N ALA A 36 2.13 12.78 -4.59
CA ALA A 36 3.17 11.79 -4.84
C ALA A 36 2.65 10.61 -5.68
N GLU A 37 1.39 10.19 -5.51
CA GLU A 37 0.76 9.14 -6.30
C GLU A 37 0.77 9.49 -7.80
N VAL A 38 0.36 10.71 -8.15
CA VAL A 38 0.37 11.18 -9.55
C VAL A 38 1.79 11.19 -10.12
N LEU A 39 2.76 11.69 -9.35
CA LEU A 39 4.16 11.75 -9.79
C LEU A 39 4.79 10.36 -9.95
N ILE A 40 4.54 9.46 -9.00
CA ILE A 40 5.10 8.12 -9.02
C ILE A 40 4.43 7.24 -10.08
N MET A 41 3.17 7.51 -10.44
CA MET A 41 2.51 6.83 -11.55
C MET A 41 3.29 6.97 -12.86
N ILE A 42 3.90 8.13 -13.11
CA ILE A 42 4.75 8.37 -14.29
C ILE A 42 5.98 7.44 -14.28
N LEU A 43 6.48 7.10 -13.11
CA LEU A 43 7.65 6.25 -12.94
C LEU A 43 7.33 4.76 -13.00
N LEU A 44 6.06 4.36 -12.95
CA LEU A 44 5.66 2.95 -12.87
C LEU A 44 6.13 2.13 -14.06
N LEU A 45 5.81 2.54 -15.29
CA LEU A 45 6.24 1.82 -16.50
C LEU A 45 7.76 1.79 -16.69
N PRO A 46 8.49 2.91 -16.54
CA PRO A 46 9.95 2.88 -16.50
C PRO A 46 10.53 1.91 -15.45
N SER A 47 9.93 1.86 -14.26
CA SER A 47 10.36 0.95 -13.18
C SER A 47 10.13 -0.52 -13.55
N ILE A 48 8.97 -0.87 -14.08
CA ILE A 48 8.68 -2.23 -14.55
C ILE A 48 9.67 -2.65 -15.65
N ARG A 49 10.00 -1.76 -16.58
CA ARG A 49 10.95 -2.06 -17.68
C ARG A 49 12.39 -2.25 -17.20
N LYS A 50 12.83 -1.47 -16.19
CA LYS A 50 14.23 -1.48 -15.71
C LYS A 50 14.47 -2.47 -14.58
N LEU A 51 13.54 -2.59 -13.64
CA LEU A 51 13.67 -3.37 -12.39
C LEU A 51 12.94 -4.72 -12.46
N GLY A 52 12.04 -4.88 -13.43
CA GLY A 52 11.11 -6.01 -13.51
C GLY A 52 9.85 -5.81 -12.68
N MET A 53 8.86 -6.65 -12.93
CA MET A 53 7.56 -6.59 -12.25
C MET A 53 7.67 -6.92 -10.77
N ARG A 54 8.43 -7.97 -10.43
CA ARG A 54 8.66 -8.41 -9.05
C ARG A 54 9.23 -7.31 -8.17
N THR A 55 10.32 -6.69 -8.61
CA THR A 55 11.00 -5.65 -7.84
C THR A 55 10.12 -4.41 -7.69
N THR A 56 9.42 -4.02 -8.75
CA THR A 56 8.53 -2.86 -8.73
C THR A 56 7.39 -3.06 -7.72
N ILE A 57 6.68 -4.18 -7.76
CA ILE A 57 5.61 -4.49 -6.80
C ILE A 57 6.18 -4.59 -5.38
N PHE A 58 7.33 -5.23 -5.21
CA PHE A 58 7.97 -5.35 -3.90
C PHE A 58 8.31 -4.01 -3.27
N LEU A 59 8.82 -3.05 -4.03
CA LEU A 59 9.08 -1.68 -3.56
C LEU A 59 7.78 -0.99 -3.10
N GLY A 60 6.67 -1.22 -3.80
CA GLY A 60 5.35 -0.77 -3.38
C GLY A 60 4.92 -1.38 -2.04
N ILE A 61 5.12 -2.69 -1.85
CA ILE A 61 4.81 -3.37 -0.58
C ILE A 61 5.71 -2.86 0.54
N LEU A 62 7.00 -2.70 0.28
CA LEU A 62 7.99 -2.28 1.28
C LEU A 62 7.75 -0.84 1.79
N ALA A 63 7.16 0.02 0.97
CA ALA A 63 6.83 1.39 1.37
C ALA A 63 5.83 1.43 2.55
N TRP A 64 4.99 0.40 2.75
CA TRP A 64 4.05 0.32 3.86
C TRP A 64 4.72 0.19 5.22
N PRO A 65 5.54 -0.86 5.49
CA PRO A 65 6.19 -1.01 6.78
C PRO A 65 7.16 0.14 7.07
N VAL A 66 7.85 0.69 6.06
CA VAL A 66 8.72 1.86 6.24
C VAL A 66 7.92 3.06 6.72
N ARG A 67 6.79 3.38 6.11
CA ARG A 67 5.93 4.49 6.52
C ARG A 67 5.37 4.29 7.93
N TYR A 68 4.84 3.10 8.23
CA TYR A 68 4.31 2.82 9.56
C TYR A 68 5.39 2.78 10.64
N ALA A 69 6.63 2.41 10.30
CA ALA A 69 7.75 2.52 11.23
C ALA A 69 8.06 3.98 11.57
N ILE A 70 8.04 4.88 10.57
CA ILE A 70 8.18 6.31 10.81
C ILE A 70 7.03 6.86 11.69
N PHE A 71 5.79 6.40 11.46
CA PHE A 71 4.65 6.78 12.29
C PHE A 71 4.78 6.24 13.74
N ALA A 72 5.27 5.01 13.90
CA ALA A 72 5.49 4.44 15.23
C ALA A 72 6.56 5.21 16.04
N ILE A 73 7.59 5.73 15.36
CA ILE A 73 8.61 6.60 15.98
C ILE A 73 8.04 8.00 16.27
N GLY A 74 7.21 8.54 15.39
CA GLY A 74 6.52 9.83 15.55
C GLY A 74 7.42 11.08 15.46
N GLN A 75 8.73 10.92 15.38
CA GLN A 75 9.71 12.01 15.39
C GLN A 75 10.84 11.76 14.38
N PRO A 76 11.43 12.80 13.78
CA PRO A 76 10.98 14.20 13.82
C PRO A 76 9.71 14.42 12.98
N VAL A 77 8.90 15.41 13.34
CA VAL A 77 7.59 15.69 12.69
C VAL A 77 7.70 15.88 11.17
N TRP A 78 8.74 16.56 10.69
CA TRP A 78 8.96 16.75 9.26
C TRP A 78 9.11 15.41 8.52
N LEU A 79 9.71 14.37 9.14
CA LEU A 79 9.86 13.05 8.56
C LEU A 79 8.51 12.32 8.48
N VAL A 80 7.67 12.48 9.50
CA VAL A 80 6.28 11.94 9.48
C VAL A 80 5.49 12.56 8.34
N ILE A 81 5.59 13.88 8.13
CA ILE A 81 4.94 14.59 7.02
C ILE A 81 5.51 14.12 5.68
N ALA A 82 6.83 14.11 5.52
CA ALA A 82 7.49 13.67 4.28
C ALA A 82 7.15 12.22 3.92
N SER A 83 7.00 11.34 4.92
CA SER A 83 6.65 9.93 4.71
C SER A 83 5.26 9.72 4.11
N GLN A 84 4.38 10.73 4.12
CA GLN A 84 3.10 10.66 3.41
C GLN A 84 3.32 10.43 1.90
N SER A 85 4.41 10.94 1.32
CA SER A 85 4.74 10.72 -0.09
C SER A 85 4.98 9.25 -0.45
N LEU A 86 5.34 8.39 0.53
CA LEU A 86 5.43 6.94 0.32
C LEU A 86 4.08 6.32 -0.08
N HIS A 87 2.96 7.02 0.16
CA HIS A 87 1.64 6.57 -0.32
C HIS A 87 1.61 6.38 -1.84
N GLY A 88 2.28 7.25 -2.58
CA GLY A 88 2.40 7.11 -4.03
C GLY A 88 3.07 5.80 -4.46
N LEU A 89 4.15 5.38 -3.78
CA LEU A 89 4.77 4.07 -4.04
C LEU A 89 3.81 2.92 -3.69
N CYS A 90 3.16 2.99 -2.51
CA CYS A 90 2.20 1.98 -2.11
C CYS A 90 1.08 1.80 -3.14
N TYR A 91 0.55 2.89 -3.68
CA TYR A 91 -0.56 2.84 -4.62
C TYR A 91 -0.09 2.46 -6.02
N ALA A 92 0.80 3.24 -6.62
CA ALA A 92 1.21 3.03 -8.00
C ALA A 92 1.94 1.69 -8.20
N PHE A 93 2.92 1.37 -7.35
CA PHE A 93 3.75 0.19 -7.57
C PHE A 93 3.06 -1.10 -7.13
N PHE A 94 2.29 -1.09 -6.05
CA PHE A 94 1.59 -2.30 -5.59
C PHE A 94 0.23 -2.47 -6.28
N PHE A 95 -0.70 -1.51 -6.16
CA PHE A 95 -2.05 -1.72 -6.71
C PHE A 95 -2.07 -1.66 -8.24
N VAL A 96 -1.54 -0.58 -8.84
CA VAL A 96 -1.55 -0.45 -10.30
C VAL A 96 -0.58 -1.43 -10.94
N GLY A 97 0.61 -1.64 -10.35
CA GLY A 97 1.54 -2.69 -10.78
C GLY A 97 0.92 -4.09 -10.71
N GLY A 98 0.17 -4.39 -9.65
CA GLY A 98 -0.59 -5.64 -9.50
C GLY A 98 -1.68 -5.80 -10.57
N MET A 99 -2.42 -4.74 -10.89
CA MET A 99 -3.41 -4.77 -11.98
C MET A 99 -2.76 -5.05 -13.33
N ILE A 100 -1.62 -4.42 -13.63
CA ILE A 100 -0.85 -4.69 -14.86
C ILE A 100 -0.34 -6.14 -14.88
N ALA A 101 0.12 -6.65 -13.73
CA ALA A 101 0.57 -8.04 -13.64
C ALA A 101 -0.55 -9.03 -13.94
N VAL A 102 -1.73 -8.83 -13.33
CA VAL A 102 -2.92 -9.67 -13.58
C VAL A 102 -3.38 -9.55 -15.02
N GLU A 103 -3.36 -8.35 -15.60
CA GLU A 103 -3.70 -8.16 -17.02
C GLU A 103 -2.81 -8.98 -17.94
N ARG A 104 -1.50 -8.97 -17.72
CA ARG A 104 -0.53 -9.70 -18.54
C ARG A 104 -0.58 -11.22 -18.35
N LEU A 105 -1.01 -11.68 -17.17
CA LEU A 105 -1.17 -13.08 -16.82
C LEU A 105 -2.56 -13.65 -17.15
N SER A 106 -3.44 -12.86 -17.75
CA SER A 106 -4.80 -13.29 -18.05
C SER A 106 -5.05 -13.34 -19.56
N PRO A 107 -5.64 -14.43 -20.07
CA PRO A 107 -6.19 -14.48 -21.43
C PRO A 107 -7.19 -13.35 -21.68
N VAL A 108 -7.31 -12.90 -22.93
CA VAL A 108 -8.09 -11.71 -23.30
C VAL A 108 -9.56 -11.82 -22.87
N ASP A 109 -10.15 -13.00 -23.02
CA ASP A 109 -11.56 -13.31 -22.72
C ASP A 109 -11.93 -13.18 -21.23
N ILE A 110 -10.97 -13.43 -20.31
CA ILE A 110 -11.20 -13.36 -18.86
C ILE A 110 -10.47 -12.21 -18.16
N ARG A 111 -9.72 -11.39 -18.88
CA ARG A 111 -8.86 -10.31 -18.34
C ARG A 111 -9.64 -9.35 -17.43
N SER A 112 -10.80 -8.89 -17.85
CA SER A 112 -11.64 -7.99 -17.04
C SER A 112 -12.15 -8.67 -15.77
N SER A 113 -12.50 -9.95 -15.83
CA SER A 113 -12.94 -10.74 -14.68
C SER A 113 -11.80 -10.94 -13.68
N ALA A 114 -10.59 -11.21 -14.15
CA ALA A 114 -9.42 -11.36 -13.29
C ALA A 114 -9.05 -10.04 -12.57
N GLN A 115 -9.10 -8.91 -13.27
CA GLN A 115 -8.90 -7.59 -12.66
C GLN A 115 -10.01 -7.27 -11.64
N SER A 116 -11.27 -7.57 -11.97
CA SER A 116 -12.39 -7.36 -11.04
C SER A 116 -12.25 -8.22 -9.78
N LEU A 117 -11.76 -9.45 -9.90
CA LEU A 117 -11.50 -10.33 -8.77
C LEU A 117 -10.38 -9.75 -7.87
N LEU A 118 -9.30 -9.23 -8.46
CA LEU A 118 -8.24 -8.56 -7.71
C LEU A 118 -8.78 -7.35 -6.94
N VAL A 119 -9.59 -6.51 -7.59
CA VAL A 119 -10.21 -5.33 -6.95
C VAL A 119 -11.17 -5.78 -5.84
N PHE A 120 -11.99 -6.80 -6.07
CA PHE A 120 -12.89 -7.34 -5.06
C PHE A 120 -12.13 -7.89 -3.85
N ALA A 121 -11.04 -8.64 -4.06
CA ALA A 121 -10.22 -9.16 -2.99
C ALA A 121 -9.52 -8.06 -2.18
N THR A 122 -8.98 -7.04 -2.84
CA THR A 122 -8.21 -5.97 -2.20
C THR A 122 -9.10 -4.86 -1.63
N ASN A 123 -9.99 -4.27 -2.46
CA ASN A 123 -10.82 -3.12 -2.08
C ASN A 123 -12.19 -3.54 -1.52
N GLY A 124 -12.64 -4.77 -1.75
CA GLY A 124 -13.81 -5.33 -1.09
C GLY A 124 -13.45 -5.99 0.25
N ILE A 125 -13.04 -7.25 0.19
CA ILE A 125 -12.76 -8.06 1.39
C ILE A 125 -11.61 -7.45 2.22
N GLY A 126 -10.52 -7.05 1.56
CA GLY A 126 -9.34 -6.48 2.24
C GLY A 126 -9.66 -5.20 3.00
N MET A 127 -10.49 -4.30 2.41
CA MET A 127 -10.92 -3.08 3.10
C MET A 127 -11.86 -3.40 4.25
N LEU A 128 -12.84 -4.28 4.06
CA LEU A 128 -13.79 -4.67 5.12
C LEU A 128 -13.07 -5.22 6.35
N VAL A 129 -12.23 -6.25 6.15
CA VAL A 129 -11.44 -6.85 7.23
C VAL A 129 -10.49 -5.84 7.86
N GLY A 130 -9.82 -5.05 7.03
CA GLY A 130 -8.87 -4.05 7.51
C GLY A 130 -9.51 -2.92 8.30
N HIS A 131 -10.72 -2.44 7.95
CA HIS A 131 -11.46 -1.46 8.76
C HIS A 131 -11.87 -2.05 10.11
N PHE A 132 -12.37 -3.28 10.12
CA PHE A 132 -12.73 -3.95 11.36
C PHE A 132 -11.50 -4.12 12.28
N VAL A 133 -10.39 -4.61 11.74
CA VAL A 133 -9.15 -4.81 12.52
C VAL A 133 -8.58 -3.48 12.99
N SER A 134 -8.50 -2.45 12.13
CA SER A 134 -7.95 -1.15 12.54
C SER A 134 -8.78 -0.49 13.65
N GLY A 135 -10.11 -0.61 13.60
CA GLY A 135 -11.00 -0.11 14.65
C GLY A 135 -10.79 -0.85 15.98
N ARG A 136 -10.66 -2.19 15.95
CA ARG A 136 -10.38 -2.99 17.16
C ARG A 136 -9.01 -2.70 17.77
N VAL A 137 -7.99 -2.56 16.93
CA VAL A 137 -6.64 -2.20 17.38
C VAL A 137 -6.62 -0.81 18.00
N HIS A 138 -7.29 0.15 17.38
CA HIS A 138 -7.39 1.51 17.89
C HIS A 138 -8.04 1.53 19.29
N GLU A 139 -9.19 0.87 19.46
CA GLU A 139 -9.88 0.80 20.76
C GLU A 139 -9.07 0.04 21.82
N PHE A 140 -8.37 -1.04 21.43
CA PHE A 140 -7.55 -1.84 22.35
C PHE A 140 -6.36 -1.06 22.95
N PHE A 141 -5.77 -0.14 22.20
CA PHE A 141 -4.65 0.69 22.63
C PHE A 141 -5.04 2.10 23.10
N LYS A 142 -6.32 2.29 23.40
CA LYS A 142 -6.83 3.52 24.02
C LYS A 142 -6.36 3.63 25.46
N LEU A 143 -5.99 4.83 25.90
CA LEU A 143 -5.53 5.16 27.25
C LEU A 143 -6.71 5.68 28.09
N GLU A 144 -6.53 5.69 29.42
CA GLU A 144 -7.55 6.17 30.35
C GLU A 144 -7.84 7.68 30.19
N ASP A 145 -6.87 8.44 29.74
CA ASP A 145 -7.01 9.89 29.43
C ASP A 145 -7.69 10.17 28.08
N GLY A 146 -8.11 9.12 27.37
CA GLY A 146 -8.75 9.19 26.06
C GLY A 146 -7.80 9.26 24.87
N GLY A 147 -6.49 9.34 25.11
CA GLY A 147 -5.47 9.26 24.07
C GLY A 147 -5.14 7.84 23.63
N HIS A 148 -4.10 7.67 22.78
CA HIS A 148 -3.75 6.37 22.20
C HIS A 148 -2.25 6.10 22.22
N THR A 149 -1.88 4.82 22.40
CA THR A 149 -0.49 4.38 22.28
C THR A 149 -0.15 4.14 20.81
N TRP A 150 0.06 5.22 20.02
CA TRP A 150 0.25 5.17 18.57
C TRP A 150 1.37 4.25 18.10
N ALA A 151 2.50 4.23 18.82
CA ALA A 151 3.60 3.32 18.50
C ALA A 151 3.15 1.86 18.45
N LYS A 152 2.36 1.40 19.43
CA LYS A 152 1.83 0.03 19.48
C LYS A 152 0.78 -0.22 18.41
N ILE A 153 -0.07 0.75 18.12
CA ILE A 153 -1.06 0.67 17.04
C ILE A 153 -0.38 0.43 15.70
N PHE A 154 0.70 1.16 15.39
CA PHE A 154 1.39 1.01 14.11
C PHE A 154 2.27 -0.23 14.01
N LEU A 155 2.64 -0.89 15.12
CA LEU A 155 3.31 -2.19 15.06
C LEU A 155 2.47 -3.27 14.38
N VAL A 156 1.13 -3.20 14.49
CA VAL A 156 0.24 -4.19 13.87
C VAL A 156 0.34 -4.16 12.34
N PRO A 157 0.12 -3.01 11.65
CA PRO A 157 0.29 -2.96 10.20
C PRO A 157 1.74 -3.16 9.76
N ILE A 158 2.76 -2.82 10.56
CA ILE A 158 4.16 -3.17 10.28
C ILE A 158 4.31 -4.69 10.18
N ALA A 159 3.88 -5.43 11.22
CA ALA A 159 3.98 -6.88 11.25
C ALA A 159 3.28 -7.53 10.04
N VAL A 160 2.04 -7.13 9.77
CA VAL A 160 1.25 -7.64 8.64
C VAL A 160 1.94 -7.37 7.30
N THR A 161 2.43 -6.14 7.08
CA THR A 161 3.06 -5.77 5.81
C THR A 161 4.46 -6.35 5.63
N VAL A 162 5.21 -6.58 6.71
CA VAL A 162 6.48 -7.32 6.67
C VAL A 162 6.23 -8.79 6.30
N ILE A 163 5.26 -9.45 6.93
CA ILE A 163 4.87 -10.83 6.57
C ILE A 163 4.45 -10.89 5.11
N ALA A 164 3.62 -9.95 4.64
CA ALA A 164 3.21 -9.87 3.24
C ALA A 164 4.40 -9.65 2.29
N SER A 165 5.38 -8.82 2.68
CA SER A 165 6.61 -8.59 1.91
C SER A 165 7.42 -9.87 1.75
N ILE A 166 7.60 -10.63 2.85
CA ILE A 166 8.31 -11.91 2.86
C ILE A 166 7.55 -12.93 1.99
N ALA A 167 6.25 -13.07 2.20
CA ALA A 167 5.42 -13.99 1.41
C ALA A 167 5.50 -13.67 -0.09
N PHE A 168 5.43 -12.38 -0.46
CA PHE A 168 5.54 -11.97 -1.85
C PHE A 168 6.89 -12.35 -2.47
N ILE A 169 8.02 -12.11 -1.77
CA ILE A 169 9.36 -12.48 -2.27
C ILE A 169 9.48 -13.99 -2.47
N LEU A 170 8.92 -14.79 -1.56
CA LEU A 170 9.01 -16.24 -1.63
C LEU A 170 8.12 -16.84 -2.74
N MET A 171 6.96 -16.22 -3.00
CA MET A 171 5.96 -16.77 -3.92
C MET A 171 6.05 -16.20 -5.34
N PHE A 172 6.47 -14.96 -5.51
CA PHE A 172 6.53 -14.30 -6.82
C PHE A 172 7.89 -14.49 -7.48
N SER A 173 7.93 -15.21 -8.62
CA SER A 173 9.13 -15.41 -9.43
C SER A 173 9.05 -14.56 -10.70
N GLU A 174 10.02 -13.65 -10.90
CA GLU A 174 10.12 -12.83 -12.12
C GLU A 174 10.24 -13.67 -13.38
N LYS A 175 11.06 -14.75 -13.33
CA LYS A 175 11.27 -15.65 -14.46
C LYS A 175 9.94 -16.31 -14.89
N ARG A 176 9.22 -16.92 -13.93
CA ARG A 176 7.91 -17.54 -14.20
C ARG A 176 6.91 -16.52 -14.74
N TYR A 177 6.85 -15.32 -14.15
CA TYR A 177 6.00 -14.26 -14.62
C TYR A 177 6.26 -13.90 -16.09
N GLN A 178 7.52 -13.78 -16.50
CA GLN A 178 7.89 -13.48 -17.88
C GLN A 178 7.55 -14.63 -18.83
N GLU A 179 7.80 -15.88 -18.45
CA GLU A 179 7.45 -17.07 -19.24
C GLU A 179 5.93 -17.17 -19.45
N ASP A 180 5.15 -17.05 -18.38
CA ASP A 180 3.69 -17.16 -18.43
C ASP A 180 3.06 -16.00 -19.24
N SER A 181 3.54 -14.77 -19.06
CA SER A 181 3.04 -13.62 -19.80
C SER A 181 3.36 -13.69 -21.28
N ALA A 182 4.53 -14.20 -21.66
CA ALA A 182 4.91 -14.39 -23.05
C ALA A 182 4.07 -15.49 -23.73
N ALA A 183 3.79 -16.60 -23.03
CA ALA A 183 2.92 -17.67 -23.53
C ALA A 183 1.50 -17.18 -23.80
N ILE A 184 0.92 -16.37 -22.90
CA ILE A 184 -0.40 -15.79 -23.07
C ILE A 184 -0.43 -14.81 -24.25
N GLN A 185 0.61 -13.99 -24.42
CA GLN A 185 0.69 -13.07 -25.54
C GLN A 185 0.72 -13.81 -26.89
N GLN A 186 1.51 -14.88 -27.00
CA GLN A 186 1.59 -15.69 -28.22
C GLN A 186 0.25 -16.33 -28.59
N THR A 187 -0.49 -16.84 -27.58
CA THR A 187 -1.83 -17.42 -27.84
C THR A 187 -2.83 -16.36 -28.27
N THR A 188 -2.73 -15.15 -27.74
CA THR A 188 -3.58 -14.02 -28.14
C THR A 188 -3.32 -13.61 -29.59
N ASP A 189 -2.05 -13.45 -29.97
CA ASP A 189 -1.66 -13.04 -31.34
C ASP A 189 -2.00 -14.10 -32.39
N ALA A 190 -2.10 -15.38 -31.99
CA ALA A 190 -2.49 -16.48 -32.89
C ALA A 190 -4.01 -16.59 -33.13
N THR A 191 -4.83 -15.89 -32.31
CA THR A 191 -6.31 -15.93 -32.39
C THR A 191 -6.92 -14.66 -32.98
N THR A 192 -6.12 -13.63 -33.22
CA THR A 192 -6.49 -12.37 -33.90
C THR A 192 -6.04 -12.37 -35.34
#